data_15839a5f54390a81aec9f6d61d7515cf
#
_entry.id   15839a5f54390a81aec9f6d61d7515cf
#
_cell.length_a   1.000
_cell.length_b   1.000
_cell.length_c   1.000
_cell.angle_alpha   90.00
_cell.angle_beta   90.00
_cell.angle_gamma   90.00
#
_symmetry.space_group_name_H-M   'P 1'
#
loop_
_entity.id
_entity.type
_entity.pdbx_description
1 polymer ?
#
loop_
_entity_poly.entity_id
_entity_poly.type
_entity_poly.pdbx_seq_one_letter_code
_entity_poly.pdbx_strand_id
1 'polypeptide(L)'
;ITYFLGGLVTNPWELLGVRFIQGLSAGLWPALLAIISVESPKLKLGFCMGVMQGGMTAGGVLGPLFGGLLADQFGMRMAFFIAAAALFLITLALLFFVKEEPRKPDSNAKPVKIWDFSLCKIPAVKRMLICAGVVQLTILMQQPIMPLYVAELQGSMERIVLISGIVFSVTGISGVLASPIWGILGQNWGYRPVLYLSLLGAGLFGIVQVFPNSLEWFTIWRFVGGLAFAGIFPAINAVLTVSTNANDKGRVFGLSYLAQQLGAVMGPIVGGAMTAYFSYKFIIGMSGFICLPLVLYLFLKRPAKTEGTGTPLV
;
A
#
# COMPACT_ATOMS: atom_id res chain seq x y z
N ILE A 1 7.67 7.87 -20.61
CA ILE A 1 6.87 8.17 -21.81
C ILE A 1 5.49 8.70 -21.40
N THR A 2 4.67 7.99 -20.60
CA THR A 2 3.27 8.36 -20.27
C THR A 2 3.14 9.70 -19.52
N TYR A 3 4.07 10.04 -18.63
CA TYR A 3 4.10 11.36 -17.99
C TYR A 3 4.41 12.49 -18.97
N PHE A 4 5.32 12.26 -19.91
CA PHE A 4 5.60 13.22 -20.97
C PHE A 4 4.37 13.45 -21.86
N LEU A 5 3.71 12.38 -22.30
CA LEU A 5 2.45 12.47 -23.02
C LEU A 5 1.37 13.20 -22.23
N GLY A 6 1.30 12.99 -20.90
CA GLY A 6 0.38 13.70 -20.02
C GLY A 6 0.55 15.22 -20.00
N GLY A 7 1.78 15.71 -20.23
CA GLY A 7 2.06 17.15 -20.40
C GLY A 7 1.59 17.74 -21.73
N LEU A 8 1.42 16.90 -22.77
CA LEU A 8 0.98 17.32 -24.12
C LEU A 8 -0.54 17.29 -24.30
N VAL A 9 -1.28 16.63 -23.40
CA VAL A 9 -2.73 16.46 -23.48
C VAL A 9 -3.45 17.80 -23.51
N THR A 10 -4.44 17.90 -24.41
CA THR A 10 -5.26 19.12 -24.60
C THR A 10 -6.72 18.90 -24.22
N ASN A 11 -7.20 17.64 -24.21
CA ASN A 11 -8.58 17.33 -23.90
C ASN A 11 -8.70 16.12 -22.92
N PRO A 12 -9.85 15.96 -22.22
CA PRO A 12 -10.04 14.90 -21.25
C PRO A 12 -9.93 13.47 -21.80
N TRP A 13 -10.29 13.26 -23.08
CA TRP A 13 -10.26 11.94 -23.71
C TRP A 13 -8.82 11.48 -23.99
N GLU A 14 -7.95 12.40 -24.41
CA GLU A 14 -6.52 12.13 -24.55
C GLU A 14 -5.91 11.77 -23.20
N LEU A 15 -6.28 12.50 -22.13
CA LEU A 15 -5.82 12.19 -20.77
C LEU A 15 -6.27 10.79 -20.35
N LEU A 16 -7.52 10.40 -20.64
CA LEU A 16 -8.03 9.06 -20.37
C LEU A 16 -7.20 7.99 -21.09
N GLY A 17 -6.88 8.20 -22.37
CA GLY A 17 -6.03 7.31 -23.16
C GLY A 17 -4.63 7.15 -22.55
N VAL A 18 -3.98 8.27 -22.18
CA VAL A 18 -2.67 8.24 -21.50
C VAL A 18 -2.74 7.51 -20.16
N ARG A 19 -3.79 7.74 -19.37
CA ARG A 19 -4.00 7.03 -18.09
C ARG A 19 -4.22 5.53 -18.29
N PHE A 20 -4.94 5.15 -19.35
CA PHE A 20 -5.12 3.73 -19.69
C PHE A 20 -3.77 3.05 -20.02
N ILE A 21 -2.94 3.66 -20.86
CA ILE A 21 -1.59 3.16 -21.16
C ILE A 21 -0.71 3.10 -19.91
N GLN A 22 -0.82 4.12 -19.04
CA GLN A 22 -0.11 4.13 -17.77
C GLN A 22 -0.54 2.96 -16.85
N GLY A 23 -1.83 2.63 -16.84
CA GLY A 23 -2.36 1.48 -16.11
C GLY A 23 -1.80 0.14 -16.61
N LEU A 24 -1.62 -0.04 -17.92
CA LEU A 24 -0.98 -1.22 -18.50
C LEU A 24 0.49 -1.37 -18.08
N SER A 25 1.16 -0.27 -17.74
CA SER A 25 2.55 -0.25 -17.29
C SER A 25 2.71 -0.37 -15.76
N ALA A 26 1.63 -0.66 -15.02
CA ALA A 26 1.61 -0.67 -13.55
C ALA A 26 2.33 -1.88 -12.90
N GLY A 27 3.04 -2.71 -13.69
CA GLY A 27 3.76 -3.91 -13.21
C GLY A 27 5.05 -3.64 -12.42
N LEU A 28 5.53 -2.40 -12.33
CA LEU A 28 6.80 -2.06 -11.67
C LEU A 28 6.81 -2.47 -10.19
N TRP A 29 5.75 -2.18 -9.44
CA TRP A 29 5.70 -2.46 -8.01
C TRP A 29 5.79 -3.96 -7.67
N PRO A 30 4.99 -4.85 -8.27
CA PRO A 30 5.13 -6.29 -8.07
C PRO A 30 6.51 -6.82 -8.47
N ALA A 31 7.11 -6.29 -9.55
CA ALA A 31 8.44 -6.68 -10.01
C ALA A 31 9.52 -6.32 -8.97
N LEU A 32 9.51 -5.10 -8.42
CA LEU A 32 10.43 -4.69 -7.37
C LEU A 32 10.29 -5.54 -6.11
N LEU A 33 9.07 -5.85 -5.68
CA LEU A 33 8.84 -6.75 -4.55
C LEU A 33 9.37 -8.16 -4.83
N ALA A 34 9.21 -8.66 -6.05
CA ALA A 34 9.75 -9.96 -6.45
C ALA A 34 11.29 -9.96 -6.38
N ILE A 35 11.96 -8.96 -6.91
CA ILE A 35 13.43 -8.81 -6.86
C ILE A 35 13.89 -8.78 -5.41
N ILE A 36 13.35 -7.89 -4.57
CA ILE A 36 13.73 -7.78 -3.15
C ILE A 36 13.49 -9.11 -2.43
N SER A 37 12.41 -9.82 -2.74
CA SER A 37 12.09 -11.10 -2.10
C SER A 37 13.07 -12.22 -2.41
N VAL A 38 13.78 -12.12 -3.53
CA VAL A 38 14.77 -13.11 -3.98
C VAL A 38 16.18 -12.72 -3.56
N GLU A 39 16.55 -11.46 -3.76
CA GLU A 39 17.93 -10.97 -3.53
C GLU A 39 18.24 -10.67 -2.05
N SER A 40 17.19 -10.42 -1.23
CA SER A 40 17.42 -10.09 0.17
C SER A 40 17.86 -11.30 0.99
N PRO A 41 18.89 -11.17 1.85
CA PRO A 41 19.23 -12.20 2.82
C PRO A 41 18.03 -12.54 3.71
N LYS A 42 17.77 -13.82 3.98
CA LYS A 42 16.61 -14.27 4.78
C LYS A 42 16.50 -13.54 6.13
N LEU A 43 17.65 -13.27 6.78
CA LEU A 43 17.70 -12.56 8.07
C LEU A 43 17.35 -11.07 7.97
N LYS A 44 17.35 -10.47 6.79
CA LYS A 44 17.03 -9.04 6.57
C LYS A 44 15.78 -8.82 5.72
N LEU A 45 15.09 -9.88 5.32
CA LEU A 45 13.95 -9.81 4.42
C LEU A 45 12.86 -8.84 4.93
N GLY A 46 12.47 -8.95 6.20
CA GLY A 46 11.45 -8.08 6.77
C GLY A 46 11.86 -6.61 6.78
N PHE A 47 13.11 -6.32 7.13
CA PHE A 47 13.65 -4.97 7.06
C PHE A 47 13.61 -4.42 5.63
N CYS A 48 14.10 -5.19 4.65
CA CYS A 48 14.06 -4.78 3.24
C CYS A 48 12.64 -4.52 2.73
N MET A 49 11.68 -5.38 3.09
CA MET A 49 10.26 -5.18 2.76
C MET A 49 9.69 -3.93 3.46
N GLY A 50 10.10 -3.67 4.70
CA GLY A 50 9.70 -2.47 5.45
C GLY A 50 10.25 -1.18 4.83
N VAL A 51 11.54 -1.16 4.46
CA VAL A 51 12.16 -0.01 3.77
C VAL A 51 11.49 0.25 2.43
N MET A 52 11.23 -0.80 1.66
CA MET A 52 10.51 -0.68 0.38
C MET A 52 9.12 -0.08 0.57
N GLN A 53 8.36 -0.55 1.56
CA GLN A 53 7.04 -0.02 1.89
C GLN A 53 7.12 1.42 2.38
N GLY A 54 8.11 1.75 3.22
CA GLY A 54 8.38 3.11 3.68
C GLY A 54 8.66 4.06 2.52
N GLY A 55 9.49 3.65 1.56
CA GLY A 55 9.78 4.40 0.34
C GLY A 55 8.53 4.66 -0.51
N MET A 56 7.67 3.64 -0.69
CA MET A 56 6.39 3.80 -1.37
C MET A 56 5.48 4.81 -0.66
N THR A 57 5.39 4.71 0.67
CA THR A 57 4.58 5.61 1.48
C THR A 57 5.13 7.04 1.41
N ALA A 58 6.45 7.21 1.49
CA ALA A 58 7.11 8.51 1.33
C ALA A 58 6.79 9.13 -0.04
N GLY A 59 6.87 8.35 -1.11
CA GLY A 59 6.49 8.80 -2.46
C GLY A 59 5.02 9.20 -2.55
N GLY A 60 4.12 8.46 -1.90
CA GLY A 60 2.70 8.76 -1.84
C GLY A 60 2.36 10.06 -1.10
N VAL A 61 3.17 10.43 -0.09
CA VAL A 61 3.02 11.67 0.68
C VAL A 61 3.71 12.85 0.00
N LEU A 62 4.95 12.65 -0.41
CA LEU A 62 5.78 13.71 -1.00
C LEU A 62 5.38 14.02 -2.44
N GLY A 63 4.87 13.02 -3.18
CA GLY A 63 4.45 13.18 -4.56
C GLY A 63 3.42 14.30 -4.77
N PRO A 64 2.27 14.28 -4.11
CA PRO A 64 1.28 15.35 -4.19
C PRO A 64 1.81 16.70 -3.70
N LEU A 65 2.66 16.71 -2.66
CA LEU A 65 3.27 17.95 -2.15
C LEU A 65 4.17 18.59 -3.19
N PHE A 66 5.16 17.86 -3.70
CA PHE A 66 6.06 18.37 -4.75
C PHE A 66 5.33 18.65 -6.05
N GLY A 67 4.39 17.77 -6.45
CA GLY A 67 3.56 17.97 -7.64
C GLY A 67 2.71 19.23 -7.55
N GLY A 68 2.12 19.50 -6.38
CA GLY A 68 1.36 20.72 -6.12
C GLY A 68 2.23 21.99 -6.18
N LEU A 69 3.41 21.99 -5.53
CA LEU A 69 4.36 23.11 -5.57
C LEU A 69 4.84 23.38 -6.99
N LEU A 70 5.18 22.34 -7.76
CA LEU A 70 5.61 22.50 -9.15
C LEU A 70 4.49 23.04 -10.05
N ALA A 71 3.26 22.57 -9.81
CA ALA A 71 2.10 23.01 -10.59
C ALA A 71 1.74 24.49 -10.27
N ASP A 72 1.91 24.92 -9.02
CA ASP A 72 1.68 26.29 -8.61
C ASP A 72 2.73 27.27 -9.20
N GLN A 73 4.01 26.89 -9.20
CA GLN A 73 5.10 27.73 -9.67
C GLN A 73 5.26 27.73 -11.21
N PHE A 74 5.12 26.56 -11.84
CA PHE A 74 5.44 26.38 -13.27
C PHE A 74 4.24 26.01 -14.13
N GLY A 75 3.07 25.81 -13.51
CA GLY A 75 1.87 25.33 -14.18
C GLY A 75 1.84 23.80 -14.34
N MET A 76 0.62 23.30 -14.52
CA MET A 76 0.31 21.85 -14.51
C MET A 76 1.11 21.08 -15.58
N ARG A 77 1.26 21.64 -16.81
CA ARG A 77 1.98 20.98 -17.92
C ARG A 77 3.47 20.82 -17.62
N MET A 78 4.10 21.86 -17.09
CA MET A 78 5.52 21.80 -16.72
C MET A 78 5.77 20.82 -15.57
N ALA A 79 4.85 20.69 -14.62
CA ALA A 79 4.94 19.69 -13.57
C ALA A 79 4.99 18.25 -14.14
N PHE A 80 4.20 17.95 -15.17
CA PHE A 80 4.26 16.68 -15.89
C PHE A 80 5.60 16.45 -16.61
N PHE A 81 6.16 17.47 -17.26
CA PHE A 81 7.46 17.35 -17.92
C PHE A 81 8.61 17.17 -16.94
N ILE A 82 8.59 17.89 -15.82
CA ILE A 82 9.59 17.75 -14.75
C ILE A 82 9.52 16.33 -14.16
N ALA A 83 8.32 15.82 -13.88
CA ALA A 83 8.14 14.45 -13.40
C ALA A 83 8.62 13.41 -14.45
N ALA A 84 8.36 13.63 -15.74
CA ALA A 84 8.85 12.79 -16.82
C ALA A 84 10.38 12.77 -16.89
N ALA A 85 11.02 13.94 -16.78
CA ALA A 85 12.49 14.08 -16.76
C ALA A 85 13.10 13.38 -15.53
N ALA A 86 12.52 13.56 -14.36
CA ALA A 86 12.98 12.88 -13.14
C ALA A 86 12.90 11.36 -13.27
N LEU A 87 11.78 10.82 -13.77
CA LEU A 87 11.63 9.39 -14.00
C LEU A 87 12.59 8.88 -15.09
N PHE A 88 12.87 9.66 -16.11
CA PHE A 88 13.85 9.31 -17.14
C PHE A 88 15.25 9.22 -16.55
N LEU A 89 15.66 10.20 -15.74
CA LEU A 89 16.96 10.17 -15.04
C LEU A 89 17.08 8.98 -14.09
N ILE A 90 16.02 8.65 -13.35
CA ILE A 90 15.98 7.44 -12.50
C ILE A 90 16.15 6.18 -13.35
N THR A 91 15.48 6.10 -14.52
CA THR A 91 15.60 4.96 -15.42
C THR A 91 17.04 4.81 -15.92
N LEU A 92 17.68 5.92 -16.32
CA LEU A 92 19.11 5.91 -16.72
C LEU A 92 19.99 5.46 -15.56
N ALA A 93 19.77 5.99 -14.35
CA ALA A 93 20.53 5.56 -13.17
C ALA A 93 20.39 4.05 -12.92
N LEU A 94 19.18 3.51 -13.01
CA LEU A 94 18.95 2.06 -12.86
C LEU A 94 19.70 1.26 -13.92
N LEU A 95 19.70 1.69 -15.17
CA LEU A 95 20.42 1.00 -16.26
C LEU A 95 21.93 0.98 -16.06
N PHE A 96 22.51 2.04 -15.49
CA PHE A 96 23.96 2.13 -15.27
C PHE A 96 24.44 1.52 -13.97
N PHE A 97 23.65 1.61 -12.90
CA PHE A 97 24.07 1.20 -11.56
C PHE A 97 23.54 -0.17 -11.13
N VAL A 98 22.42 -0.63 -11.68
CA VAL A 98 21.86 -1.95 -11.33
C VAL A 98 22.39 -3.00 -12.32
N LYS A 99 23.26 -3.87 -11.84
CA LYS A 99 23.70 -5.04 -12.61
C LYS A 99 22.76 -6.20 -12.29
N GLU A 100 22.02 -6.65 -13.28
CA GLU A 100 21.28 -7.91 -13.17
C GLU A 100 22.23 -9.09 -13.41
N GLU A 101 22.31 -10.01 -12.44
CA GLU A 101 22.89 -11.31 -12.71
C GLU A 101 21.92 -12.09 -13.63
N PRO A 102 22.38 -12.54 -14.83
CA PRO A 102 21.52 -13.27 -15.73
C PRO A 102 21.04 -14.55 -15.04
N ARG A 103 19.77 -14.59 -14.71
CA ARG A 103 19.14 -15.77 -14.13
C ARG A 103 19.22 -16.88 -15.17
N LYS A 104 19.91 -17.98 -14.86
CA LYS A 104 19.90 -19.15 -15.72
C LYS A 104 18.44 -19.60 -15.91
N PRO A 105 17.94 -19.67 -17.16
CA PRO A 105 16.59 -20.14 -17.39
C PRO A 105 16.52 -21.57 -16.80
N ASP A 106 15.58 -21.80 -15.93
CA ASP A 106 15.27 -23.15 -15.48
C ASP A 106 14.69 -23.88 -16.69
N SER A 107 15.49 -24.78 -17.28
CA SER A 107 15.11 -25.56 -18.48
C SER A 107 13.87 -26.39 -18.27
N ASN A 108 13.45 -26.61 -17.04
CA ASN A 108 12.23 -27.30 -16.63
C ASN A 108 11.06 -26.38 -16.28
N ALA A 109 11.22 -25.06 -16.42
CA ALA A 109 10.14 -24.12 -16.12
C ALA A 109 8.98 -24.31 -17.10
N LYS A 110 7.86 -24.79 -16.60
CA LYS A 110 6.63 -24.88 -17.40
C LYS A 110 6.21 -23.49 -17.86
N PRO A 111 5.73 -23.33 -19.11
CA PRO A 111 5.26 -22.04 -19.61
C PRO A 111 4.17 -21.49 -18.67
N VAL A 112 4.39 -20.27 -18.20
CA VAL A 112 3.47 -19.61 -17.27
C VAL A 112 2.23 -19.19 -18.06
N LYS A 113 1.07 -19.72 -17.72
CA LYS A 113 -0.20 -19.23 -18.27
C LYS A 113 -0.46 -17.83 -17.72
N ILE A 114 -0.79 -16.88 -18.59
CA ILE A 114 -1.05 -15.46 -18.21
C ILE A 114 -2.11 -15.34 -17.10
N TRP A 115 -3.15 -16.19 -17.15
CA TRP A 115 -4.25 -16.22 -16.18
C TRP A 115 -4.20 -17.47 -15.29
N ASP A 116 -3.07 -17.69 -14.63
CA ASP A 116 -2.92 -18.82 -13.72
C ASP A 116 -3.12 -18.42 -12.26
N PHE A 117 -4.29 -18.71 -11.74
CA PHE A 117 -4.69 -18.50 -10.34
C PHE A 117 -4.37 -19.70 -9.42
N SER A 118 -3.51 -20.62 -9.85
CA SER A 118 -3.18 -21.82 -9.05
C SER A 118 -2.60 -21.45 -7.66
N LEU A 119 -1.86 -20.35 -7.56
CA LEU A 119 -1.33 -19.86 -6.29
C LEU A 119 -2.42 -19.44 -5.29
N CYS A 120 -3.61 -19.07 -5.76
CA CYS A 120 -4.75 -18.78 -4.88
C CYS A 120 -5.29 -20.04 -4.16
N LYS A 121 -4.91 -21.25 -4.61
CA LYS A 121 -5.24 -22.51 -3.93
C LYS A 121 -4.40 -22.70 -2.66
N ILE A 122 -3.23 -22.06 -2.57
CA ILE A 122 -2.40 -22.11 -1.37
C ILE A 122 -3.12 -21.31 -0.25
N PRO A 123 -3.50 -21.93 0.88
CA PRO A 123 -4.32 -21.26 1.88
C PRO A 123 -3.67 -20.03 2.50
N ALA A 124 -2.33 -20.01 2.62
CA ALA A 124 -1.59 -18.85 3.12
C ALA A 124 -1.67 -17.68 2.13
N VAL A 125 -1.44 -17.94 0.84
CA VAL A 125 -1.51 -16.93 -0.22
C VAL A 125 -2.93 -16.36 -0.29
N LYS A 126 -3.96 -17.21 -0.39
CA LYS A 126 -5.37 -16.78 -0.45
C LYS A 126 -5.72 -15.82 0.69
N ARG A 127 -5.32 -16.14 1.93
CA ARG A 127 -5.58 -15.29 3.10
C ARG A 127 -4.89 -13.94 3.01
N MET A 128 -3.64 -13.91 2.55
CA MET A 128 -2.89 -12.66 2.39
C MET A 128 -3.48 -11.80 1.27
N LEU A 129 -3.95 -12.38 0.17
CA LEU A 129 -4.61 -11.65 -0.91
C LEU A 129 -5.92 -11.00 -0.43
N ILE A 130 -6.75 -11.75 0.31
CA ILE A 130 -7.99 -11.20 0.91
C ILE A 130 -7.64 -10.07 1.90
N CYS A 131 -6.64 -10.30 2.75
CA CYS A 131 -6.18 -9.28 3.70
C CYS A 131 -5.72 -8.00 2.97
N ALA A 132 -4.87 -8.13 1.95
CA ALA A 132 -4.36 -7.00 1.18
C ALA A 132 -5.49 -6.21 0.49
N GLY A 133 -6.45 -6.89 -0.13
CA GLY A 133 -7.59 -6.24 -0.79
C GLY A 133 -8.51 -5.52 0.20
N VAL A 134 -8.87 -6.17 1.31
CA VAL A 134 -9.73 -5.58 2.35
C VAL A 134 -9.04 -4.38 3.00
N VAL A 135 -7.77 -4.50 3.37
CA VAL A 135 -7.00 -3.38 3.95
C VAL A 135 -6.92 -2.21 2.99
N GLN A 136 -6.66 -2.46 1.70
CA GLN A 136 -6.61 -1.40 0.69
C GLN A 136 -7.98 -0.72 0.51
N LEU A 137 -9.07 -1.48 0.56
CA LEU A 137 -10.43 -0.95 0.55
C LEU A 137 -10.65 0.00 1.73
N THR A 138 -10.26 -0.38 2.97
CA THR A 138 -10.46 0.46 4.16
C THR A 138 -9.68 1.76 4.09
N ILE A 139 -8.47 1.76 3.51
CA ILE A 139 -7.67 2.98 3.31
C ILE A 139 -8.40 3.94 2.36
N LEU A 140 -8.79 3.44 1.19
CA LEU A 140 -9.32 4.28 0.12
C LEU A 140 -10.80 4.63 0.31
N MET A 141 -11.52 3.90 1.16
CA MET A 141 -12.88 4.25 1.57
C MET A 141 -12.93 5.60 2.30
N GLN A 142 -11.88 5.95 3.05
CA GLN A 142 -11.80 7.22 3.77
C GLN A 142 -11.40 8.41 2.86
N GLN A 143 -10.77 8.15 1.71
CA GLN A 143 -10.14 9.18 0.90
C GLN A 143 -11.09 10.29 0.46
N PRO A 144 -12.29 10.02 -0.11
CA PRO A 144 -13.23 11.07 -0.53
C PRO A 144 -13.87 11.80 0.66
N ILE A 145 -13.91 11.18 1.82
CA ILE A 145 -14.63 11.67 3.00
C ILE A 145 -13.74 12.58 3.87
N MET A 146 -12.43 12.37 3.82
CA MET A 146 -11.48 13.02 4.73
C MET A 146 -11.54 14.55 4.68
N PRO A 147 -11.56 15.22 3.51
CA PRO A 147 -11.66 16.68 3.49
C PRO A 147 -12.96 17.18 4.12
N LEU A 148 -14.08 16.47 3.90
CA LEU A 148 -15.39 16.83 4.44
C LEU A 148 -15.42 16.67 5.97
N TYR A 149 -14.84 15.60 6.49
CA TYR A 149 -14.76 15.38 7.92
C TYR A 149 -13.81 16.36 8.62
N VAL A 150 -12.69 16.70 7.99
CA VAL A 150 -11.79 17.75 8.49
C VAL A 150 -12.51 19.11 8.53
N ALA A 151 -13.32 19.43 7.52
CA ALA A 151 -14.13 20.66 7.52
C ALA A 151 -15.17 20.67 8.66
N GLU A 152 -15.81 19.51 8.92
CA GLU A 152 -16.75 19.35 10.04
C GLU A 152 -16.05 19.58 11.40
N LEU A 153 -14.86 19.03 11.60
CA LEU A 153 -14.08 19.21 12.84
C LEU A 153 -13.54 20.64 13.01
N GLN A 154 -13.20 21.31 11.91
CA GLN A 154 -12.70 22.67 11.91
C GLN A 154 -13.84 23.70 12.05
N GLY A 155 -15.05 23.33 11.67
CA GLY A 155 -16.20 24.25 11.61
C GLY A 155 -16.12 25.28 10.48
N SER A 156 -15.20 25.13 9.52
CA SER A 156 -15.05 26.01 8.37
C SER A 156 -14.48 25.28 7.15
N MET A 157 -14.70 25.83 5.97
CA MET A 157 -14.09 25.36 4.71
C MET A 157 -12.78 26.08 4.36
N GLU A 158 -12.34 26.99 5.23
CA GLU A 158 -11.14 27.77 4.98
C GLU A 158 -9.90 26.88 4.97
N ARG A 159 -9.07 27.01 3.93
CA ARG A 159 -7.84 26.23 3.73
C ARG A 159 -8.01 24.70 3.82
N ILE A 160 -9.22 24.20 3.54
CA ILE A 160 -9.54 22.78 3.71
C ILE A 160 -8.61 21.84 2.95
N VAL A 161 -8.17 22.23 1.75
CA VAL A 161 -7.22 21.45 0.94
C VAL A 161 -5.87 21.31 1.63
N LEU A 162 -5.35 22.38 2.20
CA LEU A 162 -4.08 22.38 2.92
C LEU A 162 -4.18 21.55 4.20
N ILE A 163 -5.21 21.79 5.01
CA ILE A 163 -5.37 21.14 6.31
C ILE A 163 -5.62 19.64 6.15
N SER A 164 -6.49 19.25 5.22
CA SER A 164 -6.70 17.83 4.93
C SER A 164 -5.44 17.18 4.36
N GLY A 165 -4.66 17.89 3.55
CA GLY A 165 -3.35 17.45 3.08
C GLY A 165 -2.37 17.17 4.23
N ILE A 166 -2.31 18.06 5.24
CA ILE A 166 -1.49 17.87 6.45
C ILE A 166 -1.95 16.62 7.21
N VAL A 167 -3.26 16.44 7.42
CA VAL A 167 -3.83 15.29 8.13
C VAL A 167 -3.51 13.98 7.40
N PHE A 168 -3.54 13.96 6.06
CA PHE A 168 -3.09 12.82 5.28
C PHE A 168 -1.58 12.56 5.44
N SER A 169 -0.78 13.62 5.37
CA SER A 169 0.69 13.52 5.45
C SER A 169 1.14 12.96 6.79
N VAL A 170 0.47 13.27 7.88
CA VAL A 170 0.77 12.75 9.22
C VAL A 170 0.72 11.21 9.24
N THR A 171 -0.28 10.61 8.62
CA THR A 171 -0.38 9.13 8.49
C THR A 171 0.74 8.56 7.62
N GLY A 172 1.12 9.28 6.56
CA GLY A 172 2.24 8.88 5.72
C GLY A 172 3.59 8.95 6.44
N ILE A 173 3.84 10.02 7.19
CA ILE A 173 5.05 10.18 8.00
C ILE A 173 5.17 9.05 9.02
N SER A 174 4.10 8.73 9.75
CA SER A 174 4.08 7.60 10.68
C SER A 174 4.39 6.28 9.97
N GLY A 175 3.87 6.08 8.76
CA GLY A 175 4.14 4.92 7.93
C GLY A 175 5.62 4.79 7.55
N VAL A 176 6.25 5.86 7.11
CA VAL A 176 7.69 5.90 6.75
C VAL A 176 8.55 5.51 7.95
N LEU A 177 8.25 6.08 9.12
CA LEU A 177 9.03 5.86 10.35
C LEU A 177 8.85 4.43 10.89
N ALA A 178 7.63 3.90 10.87
CA ALA A 178 7.31 2.64 11.54
C ALA A 178 7.50 1.39 10.65
N SER A 179 7.37 1.50 9.31
CA SER A 179 7.44 0.32 8.43
C SER A 179 8.73 -0.50 8.57
N PRO A 180 9.95 0.10 8.62
CA PRO A 180 11.18 -0.67 8.82
C PRO A 180 11.22 -1.34 10.19
N ILE A 181 10.71 -0.68 11.24
CA ILE A 181 10.65 -1.21 12.60
C ILE A 181 9.76 -2.46 12.64
N TRP A 182 8.57 -2.40 12.05
CA TRP A 182 7.69 -3.56 11.92
C TRP A 182 8.31 -4.69 11.11
N GLY A 183 9.11 -4.36 10.10
CA GLY A 183 9.88 -5.34 9.33
C GLY A 183 10.89 -6.10 10.20
N ILE A 184 11.62 -5.39 11.07
CA ILE A 184 12.58 -5.99 12.05
C ILE A 184 11.83 -6.83 13.09
N LEU A 185 10.71 -6.30 13.64
CA LEU A 185 9.89 -7.06 14.58
C LEU A 185 9.36 -8.36 13.95
N GLY A 186 8.99 -8.31 12.67
CA GLY A 186 8.55 -9.49 11.91
C GLY A 186 9.63 -10.56 11.77
N GLN A 187 10.90 -10.17 11.67
CA GLN A 187 12.02 -11.11 11.66
C GLN A 187 12.22 -11.80 13.01
N ASN A 188 12.03 -11.06 14.11
CA ASN A 188 12.31 -11.56 15.46
C ASN A 188 11.13 -12.34 16.05
N TRP A 189 9.89 -11.88 15.83
CA TRP A 189 8.68 -12.44 16.44
C TRP A 189 7.87 -13.30 15.47
N GLY A 190 8.23 -13.27 14.17
CA GLY A 190 7.48 -13.88 13.09
C GLY A 190 6.50 -12.90 12.42
N TYR A 191 6.30 -13.06 11.13
CA TYR A 191 5.50 -12.13 10.33
C TYR A 191 4.00 -12.20 10.62
N ARG A 192 3.48 -13.37 11.02
CA ARG A 192 2.05 -13.52 11.35
C ARG A 192 1.64 -12.82 12.64
N PRO A 193 2.36 -12.98 13.78
CA PRO A 193 2.07 -12.21 15.00
C PRO A 193 2.12 -10.71 14.77
N VAL A 194 3.12 -10.24 14.01
CA VAL A 194 3.23 -8.83 13.64
C VAL A 194 2.04 -8.36 12.82
N LEU A 195 1.58 -9.15 11.83
CA LEU A 195 0.39 -8.83 11.05
C LEU A 195 -0.86 -8.70 11.95
N TYR A 196 -1.04 -9.63 12.90
CA TYR A 196 -2.18 -9.57 13.83
C TYR A 196 -2.12 -8.34 14.72
N LEU A 197 -0.94 -8.04 15.29
CA LEU A 197 -0.74 -6.87 16.15
C LEU A 197 -0.98 -5.57 15.38
N SER A 198 -0.46 -5.46 14.16
CA SER A 198 -0.65 -4.30 13.29
C SER A 198 -2.11 -4.10 12.88
N LEU A 199 -2.83 -5.18 12.54
CA LEU A 199 -4.25 -5.12 12.22
C LEU A 199 -5.11 -4.75 13.43
N LEU A 200 -4.81 -5.32 14.61
CA LEU A 200 -5.48 -4.96 15.86
C LEU A 200 -5.26 -3.50 16.22
N GLY A 201 -4.01 -3.05 16.17
CA GLY A 201 -3.67 -1.64 16.41
C GLY A 201 -4.35 -0.70 15.40
N ALA A 202 -4.29 -1.02 14.11
CA ALA A 202 -4.96 -0.25 13.07
C ALA A 202 -6.48 -0.19 13.29
N GLY A 203 -7.10 -1.31 13.67
CA GLY A 203 -8.53 -1.39 13.98
C GLY A 203 -8.91 -0.56 15.21
N LEU A 204 -8.21 -0.76 16.34
CA LEU A 204 -8.48 -0.05 17.59
C LEU A 204 -8.27 1.47 17.42
N PHE A 205 -7.11 1.91 16.92
CA PHE A 205 -6.85 3.33 16.71
C PHE A 205 -7.70 3.93 15.59
N GLY A 206 -8.10 3.13 14.60
CA GLY A 206 -9.08 3.52 13.58
C GLY A 206 -10.46 3.82 14.17
N ILE A 207 -10.84 3.16 15.25
CA ILE A 207 -12.07 3.44 16.01
C ILE A 207 -11.86 4.61 16.97
N VAL A 208 -10.74 4.64 17.71
CA VAL A 208 -10.47 5.68 18.73
C VAL A 208 -10.41 7.07 18.11
N GLN A 209 -9.91 7.22 16.88
CA GLN A 209 -9.79 8.51 16.19
C GLN A 209 -11.13 9.21 15.91
N VAL A 210 -12.28 8.53 16.04
CA VAL A 210 -13.61 9.14 15.84
C VAL A 210 -14.22 9.76 17.09
N PHE A 211 -13.69 9.48 18.30
CA PHE A 211 -14.23 10.06 19.53
C PHE A 211 -13.88 11.54 19.74
N PRO A 212 -12.69 12.03 19.41
CA PRO A 212 -12.35 13.43 19.55
C PRO A 212 -13.24 14.34 18.70
N ASN A 213 -13.56 15.51 19.27
CA ASN A 213 -14.30 16.57 18.58
C ASN A 213 -13.37 17.74 18.14
N SER A 214 -12.05 17.57 18.24
CA SER A 214 -11.07 18.55 17.77
C SER A 214 -10.15 17.95 16.72
N LEU A 215 -9.73 18.81 15.79
CA LEU A 215 -8.86 18.44 14.66
C LEU A 215 -7.48 17.98 15.15
N GLU A 216 -6.95 18.59 16.22
CA GLU A 216 -5.64 18.26 16.78
C GLU A 216 -5.62 16.82 17.31
N TRP A 217 -6.60 16.47 18.16
CA TRP A 217 -6.70 15.12 18.71
C TRP A 217 -6.98 14.08 17.64
N PHE A 218 -7.82 14.39 16.64
CA PHE A 218 -8.02 13.53 15.49
C PHE A 218 -6.70 13.27 14.75
N THR A 219 -5.90 14.32 14.52
CA THR A 219 -4.61 14.21 13.83
C THR A 219 -3.60 13.40 14.64
N ILE A 220 -3.56 13.56 15.97
CA ILE A 220 -2.71 12.76 16.86
C ILE A 220 -3.08 11.28 16.79
N TRP A 221 -4.37 10.94 16.87
CA TRP A 221 -4.81 9.56 16.78
C TRP A 221 -4.57 8.95 15.40
N ARG A 222 -4.64 9.74 14.35
CA ARG A 222 -4.23 9.31 13.01
C ARG A 222 -2.75 8.98 12.93
N PHE A 223 -1.90 9.77 13.57
CA PHE A 223 -0.46 9.47 13.65
C PHE A 223 -0.22 8.14 14.36
N VAL A 224 -0.80 7.96 15.54
CA VAL A 224 -0.66 6.73 16.34
C VAL A 224 -1.22 5.52 15.58
N GLY A 225 -2.40 5.66 14.98
CA GLY A 225 -2.99 4.63 14.14
C GLY A 225 -2.13 4.26 12.93
N GLY A 226 -1.51 5.26 12.31
CA GLY A 226 -0.57 5.08 11.21
C GLY A 226 0.69 4.31 11.61
N LEU A 227 1.24 4.54 12.81
CA LEU A 227 2.35 3.74 13.34
C LEU A 227 1.99 2.25 13.44
N ALA A 228 0.79 1.93 13.94
CA ALA A 228 0.31 0.56 14.02
C ALA A 228 0.04 -0.04 12.63
N PHE A 229 -0.59 0.74 11.75
CA PHE A 229 -0.97 0.34 10.40
C PHE A 229 0.25 -0.02 9.52
N ALA A 230 1.38 0.65 9.73
CA ALA A 230 2.58 0.55 8.89
C ALA A 230 3.18 -0.87 8.80
N GLY A 231 2.87 -1.75 9.76
CA GLY A 231 3.34 -3.14 9.76
C GLY A 231 2.55 -4.09 8.87
N ILE A 232 1.36 -3.72 8.39
CA ILE A 232 0.45 -4.64 7.70
C ILE A 232 1.04 -5.12 6.37
N PHE A 233 1.38 -4.21 5.45
CA PHE A 233 1.88 -4.58 4.13
C PHE A 233 3.26 -5.25 4.15
N PRO A 234 4.25 -4.79 4.94
CA PRO A 234 5.51 -5.52 5.10
C PRO A 234 5.31 -6.95 5.58
N ALA A 235 4.41 -7.17 6.54
CA ALA A 235 4.09 -8.50 7.05
C ALA A 235 3.38 -9.37 6.01
N ILE A 236 2.39 -8.83 5.27
CA ILE A 236 1.73 -9.53 4.15
C ILE A 236 2.76 -9.96 3.11
N ASN A 237 3.61 -9.04 2.66
CA ASN A 237 4.61 -9.29 1.62
C ASN A 237 5.65 -10.33 2.09
N ALA A 238 6.07 -10.27 3.35
CA ALA A 238 6.97 -11.26 3.92
C ALA A 238 6.33 -12.66 4.01
N VAL A 239 5.06 -12.75 4.46
CA VAL A 239 4.33 -14.03 4.48
C VAL A 239 4.16 -14.59 3.06
N LEU A 240 3.83 -13.77 2.07
CA LEU A 240 3.76 -14.19 0.67
C LEU A 240 5.12 -14.71 0.19
N THR A 241 6.20 -14.02 0.54
CA THR A 241 7.57 -14.41 0.19
C THR A 241 7.94 -15.79 0.71
N VAL A 242 7.67 -16.08 1.98
CA VAL A 242 8.03 -17.37 2.59
C VAL A 242 7.07 -18.49 2.24
N SER A 243 5.86 -18.17 1.76
CA SER A 243 4.83 -19.14 1.37
C SER A 243 4.90 -19.55 -0.10
N THR A 244 5.82 -19.01 -0.89
CA THR A 244 5.92 -19.26 -2.34
C THR A 244 7.36 -19.55 -2.77
N ASN A 245 7.51 -20.36 -3.83
CA ASN A 245 8.80 -20.66 -4.41
C ASN A 245 9.42 -19.45 -5.12
N ALA A 246 10.74 -19.45 -5.30
CA ALA A 246 11.47 -18.36 -5.95
C ALA A 246 10.92 -18.04 -7.36
N ASN A 247 10.54 -19.05 -8.13
CA ASN A 247 10.02 -18.90 -9.50
C ASN A 247 8.62 -18.26 -9.55
N ASP A 248 7.85 -18.33 -8.46
CA ASP A 248 6.47 -17.82 -8.39
C ASP A 248 6.38 -16.43 -7.73
N LYS A 249 7.51 -15.83 -7.30
CA LYS A 249 7.51 -14.54 -6.59
C LYS A 249 6.84 -13.42 -7.39
N GLY A 250 7.18 -13.27 -8.68
CA GLY A 250 6.55 -12.26 -9.54
C GLY A 250 5.03 -12.43 -9.63
N ARG A 251 4.58 -13.68 -9.77
CA ARG A 251 3.14 -14.01 -9.85
C ARG A 251 2.39 -13.72 -8.57
N VAL A 252 2.94 -14.11 -7.42
CA VAL A 252 2.26 -13.90 -6.13
C VAL A 252 2.16 -12.41 -5.78
N PHE A 253 3.20 -11.62 -6.09
CA PHE A 253 3.13 -10.18 -5.89
C PHE A 253 2.23 -9.49 -6.92
N GLY A 254 2.17 -9.99 -8.17
CA GLY A 254 1.17 -9.56 -9.16
C GLY A 254 -0.26 -9.78 -8.68
N LEU A 255 -0.56 -10.96 -8.14
CA LEU A 255 -1.87 -11.28 -7.55
C LEU A 255 -2.16 -10.41 -6.30
N SER A 256 -1.16 -10.15 -5.45
CA SER A 256 -1.29 -9.25 -4.30
C SER A 256 -1.62 -7.83 -4.74
N TYR A 257 -0.94 -7.33 -5.76
CA TYR A 257 -1.21 -6.02 -6.34
C TYR A 257 -2.61 -5.96 -6.96
N LEU A 258 -3.03 -6.99 -7.70
CA LEU A 258 -4.39 -7.08 -8.23
C LEU A 258 -5.45 -7.02 -7.12
N ALA A 259 -5.27 -7.76 -6.04
CA ALA A 259 -6.18 -7.73 -4.89
C ALA A 259 -6.26 -6.33 -4.26
N GLN A 260 -5.10 -5.65 -4.11
CA GLN A 260 -5.04 -4.27 -3.63
C GLN A 260 -5.76 -3.31 -4.58
N GLN A 261 -5.57 -3.43 -5.89
CA GLN A 261 -6.23 -2.57 -6.88
C GLN A 261 -7.75 -2.77 -6.92
N LEU A 262 -8.25 -3.98 -6.71
CA LEU A 262 -9.69 -4.23 -6.53
C LEU A 262 -10.21 -3.51 -5.28
N GLY A 263 -9.49 -3.59 -4.16
CA GLY A 263 -9.82 -2.82 -2.96
C GLY A 263 -9.76 -1.30 -3.20
N ALA A 264 -8.78 -0.85 -3.98
CA ALA A 264 -8.59 0.56 -4.32
C ALA A 264 -9.75 1.14 -5.16
N VAL A 265 -10.29 0.37 -6.08
CA VAL A 265 -11.46 0.77 -6.89
C VAL A 265 -12.74 0.76 -6.04
N MET A 266 -12.93 -0.30 -5.25
CA MET A 266 -14.16 -0.45 -4.45
C MET A 266 -14.21 0.51 -3.26
N GLY A 267 -13.06 0.88 -2.69
CA GLY A 267 -13.00 1.73 -1.51
C GLY A 267 -13.75 3.05 -1.65
N PRO A 268 -13.38 3.93 -2.61
CA PRO A 268 -14.04 5.22 -2.81
C PRO A 268 -15.52 5.08 -3.19
N ILE A 269 -15.89 4.03 -3.94
CA ILE A 269 -17.29 3.76 -4.32
C ILE A 269 -18.11 3.45 -3.06
N VAL A 270 -17.64 2.52 -2.23
CA VAL A 270 -18.32 2.15 -0.99
C VAL A 270 -18.35 3.33 -0.02
N GLY A 271 -17.20 3.99 0.19
CA GLY A 271 -17.11 5.15 1.07
C GLY A 271 -18.04 6.29 0.65
N GLY A 272 -18.02 6.65 -0.64
CA GLY A 272 -18.89 7.69 -1.19
C GLY A 272 -20.38 7.33 -1.09
N ALA A 273 -20.78 6.10 -1.43
CA ALA A 273 -22.16 5.65 -1.29
C ALA A 273 -22.64 5.66 0.17
N MET A 274 -21.79 5.34 1.12
CA MET A 274 -22.14 5.35 2.54
C MET A 274 -22.41 6.76 3.07
N THR A 275 -21.87 7.82 2.47
CA THR A 275 -22.13 9.22 2.91
C THR A 275 -23.60 9.63 2.76
N ALA A 276 -24.36 8.96 1.89
CA ALA A 276 -25.79 9.21 1.74
C ALA A 276 -26.63 8.76 2.95
N TYR A 277 -26.10 7.83 3.77
CA TYR A 277 -26.86 7.18 4.85
C TYR A 277 -26.20 7.32 6.22
N PHE A 278 -24.89 7.57 6.27
CA PHE A 278 -24.11 7.55 7.51
C PHE A 278 -23.25 8.82 7.64
N SER A 279 -22.97 9.21 8.89
CA SER A 279 -22.07 10.33 9.18
C SER A 279 -20.61 10.00 8.80
N TYR A 280 -19.81 11.03 8.53
CA TYR A 280 -18.39 10.88 8.22
C TYR A 280 -17.63 10.15 9.34
N LYS A 281 -17.97 10.48 10.61
CA LYS A 281 -17.46 9.79 11.81
C LYS A 281 -17.67 8.29 11.73
N PHE A 282 -18.91 7.86 11.42
CA PHE A 282 -19.24 6.44 11.35
C PHE A 282 -18.42 5.72 10.27
N ILE A 283 -18.28 6.33 9.09
CA ILE A 283 -17.55 5.71 7.98
C ILE A 283 -16.06 5.57 8.30
N ILE A 284 -15.44 6.58 8.93
CA ILE A 284 -14.06 6.53 9.38
C ILE A 284 -13.87 5.44 10.45
N GLY A 285 -14.75 5.36 11.44
CA GLY A 285 -14.72 4.31 12.45
C GLY A 285 -14.95 2.91 11.88
N MET A 286 -15.85 2.78 10.91
CA MET A 286 -16.13 1.52 10.22
C MET A 286 -14.91 0.99 9.48
N SER A 287 -14.08 1.87 8.89
CA SER A 287 -12.83 1.45 8.25
C SER A 287 -11.85 0.78 9.24
N GLY A 288 -11.77 1.29 10.48
CA GLY A 288 -11.03 0.63 11.55
C GLY A 288 -11.70 -0.67 11.99
N PHE A 289 -13.04 -0.64 12.15
CA PHE A 289 -13.79 -1.82 12.59
C PHE A 289 -13.61 -3.02 11.65
N ILE A 290 -13.54 -2.82 10.33
CA ILE A 290 -13.33 -3.89 9.35
C ILE A 290 -12.00 -4.65 9.58
N CYS A 291 -10.98 -4.00 10.15
CA CYS A 291 -9.71 -4.65 10.44
C CYS A 291 -9.84 -5.71 11.56
N LEU A 292 -10.78 -5.56 12.51
CA LEU A 292 -10.94 -6.47 13.65
C LEU A 292 -11.46 -7.87 13.25
N PRO A 293 -12.58 -8.02 12.50
CA PRO A 293 -13.00 -9.32 11.99
C PRO A 293 -11.97 -9.95 11.04
N LEU A 294 -11.14 -9.14 10.36
CA LEU A 294 -10.06 -9.65 9.54
C LEU A 294 -8.99 -10.36 10.38
N VAL A 295 -8.64 -9.81 11.55
CA VAL A 295 -7.76 -10.50 12.52
C VAL A 295 -8.38 -11.83 12.98
N LEU A 296 -9.66 -11.81 13.33
CA LEU A 296 -10.37 -13.03 13.76
C LEU A 296 -10.39 -14.10 12.65
N TYR A 297 -10.66 -13.68 11.39
CA TYR A 297 -10.61 -14.56 10.23
C TYR A 297 -9.22 -15.21 10.06
N LEU A 298 -8.16 -14.41 10.17
CA LEU A 298 -6.79 -14.91 10.02
C LEU A 298 -6.39 -15.83 11.19
N PHE A 299 -6.88 -15.53 12.39
CA PHE A 299 -6.59 -16.30 13.60
C PHE A 299 -7.29 -17.67 13.58
N LEU A 300 -8.59 -17.71 13.28
CA LEU A 300 -9.38 -18.94 13.25
C LEU A 300 -8.91 -19.93 12.16
N LYS A 301 -8.39 -19.43 11.05
CA LYS A 301 -7.88 -20.26 9.95
C LYS A 301 -6.37 -20.50 10.05
N ARG A 302 -5.79 -20.49 11.25
CA ARG A 302 -4.39 -20.91 11.44
C ARG A 302 -4.20 -22.34 10.91
N PRO A 303 -3.13 -22.63 10.12
CA PRO A 303 -2.76 -24.02 9.86
C PRO A 303 -2.41 -24.65 11.23
N ALA A 304 -2.87 -25.88 11.44
CA ALA A 304 -2.41 -26.69 12.57
C ALA A 304 -0.87 -26.66 12.57
N LYS A 305 -0.25 -26.49 13.76
CA LYS A 305 1.20 -26.61 13.91
C LYS A 305 1.63 -27.92 13.25
N THR A 306 2.32 -27.87 12.14
CA THR A 306 3.14 -28.98 11.70
C THR A 306 4.31 -29.03 12.68
N GLU A 307 4.22 -29.92 13.65
CA GLU A 307 5.34 -30.34 14.50
C GLU A 307 6.40 -30.89 13.55
N GLY A 308 7.54 -30.24 13.46
CA GLY A 308 8.69 -30.82 12.79
C GLY A 308 9.36 -30.00 11.69
N THR A 309 9.69 -28.73 11.93
CA THR A 309 10.90 -28.08 11.39
C THR A 309 11.17 -26.84 12.25
N GLY A 310 12.20 -26.91 13.05
CA GLY A 310 12.57 -25.84 14.00
C GLY A 310 13.13 -24.60 13.32
N THR A 311 12.24 -23.79 12.77
CA THR A 311 12.53 -22.40 12.41
C THR A 311 11.34 -21.53 12.78
N PRO A 312 11.52 -20.50 13.63
CA PRO A 312 10.42 -19.60 14.07
C PRO A 312 10.03 -18.58 12.98
N LEU A 313 10.27 -18.84 11.71
CA LEU A 313 10.11 -17.88 10.61
C LEU A 313 8.76 -17.96 9.86
N VAL A 314 7.75 -18.72 10.36
CA VAL A 314 6.44 -18.79 9.68
C VAL A 314 5.30 -18.43 10.60
#